data_29929b0afad92d41e6e37f9930edd769
#
_entry.id   29929b0afad92d41e6e37f9930edd769
#
_cell.length_a   1.000
_cell.length_b   1.000
_cell.length_c   1.000
_cell.angle_alpha   90.00
_cell.angle_beta   90.00
_cell.angle_gamma   90.00
#
_symmetry.space_group_name_H-M   'P 1'
#
loop_
_entity.id
_entity.type
_entity.pdbx_description
1 polymer ?
#
loop_
_entity_poly.entity_id
_entity_poly.type
_entity_poly.pdbx_seq_one_letter_code
_entity_poly.pdbx_strand_id
1 'polypeptide(L)'
;DPCLYAPEHLAHWQQFVEQRRSSPTTWLAIQLGHAGRRGSTRPRTHALDLPLRDGNWPLISASALPYTPSSQVPKAMDEADMQRVLQAFVQATRLADEAGFDLLQLHWAHGYLLASFLSPLTNQRDDEFGGDLTRRMRYPLEIFDAVRAAWPAQKPLSVTLPASDGVKGGLTIEDAIVIARELKKHGCDLLAIEAGQTTTESELPYGRGHLTALSDRVRNEGGLPTMLGGYLTTSNEINTILAAGRGDLCIVTPARGRR
;
A
#
# COMPACT_ATOMS: atom_id res chain seq x y z
N ASP A 1 -13.60 -6.45 1.27
CA ASP A 1 -13.15 -5.15 1.80
C ASP A 1 -14.23 -4.11 1.57
N PRO A 2 -14.39 -3.10 2.46
CA PRO A 2 -15.34 -2.01 2.26
C PRO A 2 -14.93 -1.18 1.04
N CYS A 3 -15.93 -0.73 0.28
CA CYS A 3 -15.72 0.01 -0.97
C CYS A 3 -15.81 1.52 -0.73
N LEU A 4 -15.06 2.31 -1.52
CA LEU A 4 -15.13 3.77 -1.54
C LEU A 4 -14.88 4.31 -2.97
N TYR A 5 -15.48 3.70 -3.97
CA TYR A 5 -15.29 4.11 -5.37
C TYR A 5 -16.55 4.70 -6.03
N ALA A 6 -17.66 4.77 -5.29
CA ALA A 6 -18.91 5.30 -5.78
C ALA A 6 -19.61 6.15 -4.72
N PRO A 7 -20.39 7.19 -5.11
CA PRO A 7 -21.03 8.13 -4.20
C PRO A 7 -21.95 7.49 -3.14
N GLU A 8 -22.59 6.38 -3.47
CA GLU A 8 -23.47 5.64 -2.55
C GLU A 8 -22.74 5.07 -1.32
N HIS A 9 -21.40 4.93 -1.37
CA HIS A 9 -20.62 4.49 -0.24
C HIS A 9 -20.38 5.60 0.81
N LEU A 10 -20.53 6.87 0.43
CA LEU A 10 -20.15 8.02 1.23
C LEU A 10 -20.87 8.06 2.60
N ALA A 11 -22.19 7.92 2.60
CA ALA A 11 -22.99 8.01 3.84
C ALA A 11 -22.56 6.97 4.88
N HIS A 12 -22.20 5.75 4.43
CA HIS A 12 -21.69 4.71 5.32
C HIS A 12 -20.36 5.11 5.97
N TRP A 13 -19.44 5.71 5.18
CA TRP A 13 -18.15 6.13 5.70
C TRP A 13 -18.25 7.37 6.59
N GLN A 14 -19.14 8.31 6.32
CA GLN A 14 -19.44 9.44 7.20
C GLN A 14 -19.92 8.95 8.58
N GLN A 15 -20.88 8.02 8.59
CA GLN A 15 -21.35 7.39 9.81
C GLN A 15 -20.23 6.64 10.56
N PHE A 16 -19.36 5.94 9.83
CA PHE A 16 -18.19 5.26 10.44
C PHE A 16 -17.26 6.27 11.11
N VAL A 17 -16.90 7.36 10.43
CA VAL A 17 -16.02 8.41 10.96
C VAL A 17 -16.62 9.04 12.19
N GLU A 18 -17.91 9.41 12.16
CA GLU A 18 -18.62 9.98 13.30
C GLU A 18 -18.59 9.05 14.52
N GLN A 19 -18.90 7.77 14.32
CA GLN A 19 -18.91 6.77 15.40
C GLN A 19 -17.52 6.47 15.97
N ARG A 20 -16.46 6.60 15.18
CA ARG A 20 -15.08 6.25 15.59
C ARG A 20 -14.29 7.44 16.11
N ARG A 21 -14.72 8.65 15.90
CA ARG A 21 -14.08 9.86 16.42
C ARG A 21 -14.38 10.03 17.91
N SER A 22 -13.68 9.26 18.73
CA SER A 22 -13.87 9.20 20.18
C SER A 22 -13.29 10.40 20.94
N SER A 23 -12.41 11.17 20.31
CA SER A 23 -11.72 12.33 20.90
C SER A 23 -11.30 13.29 19.77
N PRO A 24 -11.22 14.63 20.05
CA PRO A 24 -10.66 15.59 19.09
C PRO A 24 -9.20 15.30 18.69
N THR A 25 -8.47 14.54 19.49
CA THR A 25 -7.08 14.14 19.23
C THR A 25 -6.94 12.80 18.48
N THR A 26 -8.07 12.11 18.23
CA THR A 26 -8.09 10.87 17.46
C THR A 26 -8.15 11.17 15.97
N TRP A 27 -7.07 10.89 15.27
CA TRP A 27 -7.01 10.96 13.81
C TRP A 27 -7.46 9.65 13.20
N LEU A 28 -8.30 9.75 12.17
CA LEU A 28 -8.79 8.62 11.42
C LEU A 28 -8.13 8.59 10.04
N ALA A 29 -7.46 7.50 9.75
CA ALA A 29 -6.81 7.27 8.47
C ALA A 29 -7.61 6.29 7.62
N ILE A 30 -7.61 6.51 6.30
CA ILE A 30 -8.13 5.55 5.33
C ILE A 30 -7.02 5.12 4.39
N GLN A 31 -6.96 3.83 4.09
CA GLN A 31 -6.05 3.30 3.08
C GLN A 31 -6.83 2.98 1.79
N LEU A 32 -6.42 3.60 0.68
CA LEU A 32 -6.92 3.30 -0.65
C LEU A 32 -5.98 2.33 -1.36
N GLY A 33 -6.55 1.29 -1.92
CA GLY A 33 -5.79 0.28 -2.66
C GLY A 33 -6.63 -0.39 -3.74
N HIS A 34 -5.96 -0.98 -4.71
CA HIS A 34 -6.56 -1.80 -5.76
C HIS A 34 -5.87 -3.16 -5.73
N ALA A 35 -6.64 -4.22 -5.57
CA ALA A 35 -6.11 -5.56 -5.35
C ALA A 35 -5.27 -6.11 -6.52
N GLY A 36 -5.46 -5.58 -7.74
CA GLY A 36 -4.70 -6.00 -8.90
C GLY A 36 -4.83 -7.51 -9.15
N ARG A 37 -3.72 -8.17 -9.42
CA ARG A 37 -3.65 -9.62 -9.70
C ARG A 37 -3.99 -10.51 -8.50
N ARG A 38 -4.13 -9.94 -7.29
CA ARG A 38 -4.56 -10.63 -6.07
C ARG A 38 -6.04 -10.43 -5.75
N GLY A 39 -6.81 -9.83 -6.66
CA GLY A 39 -8.25 -9.66 -6.54
C GLY A 39 -9.02 -10.94 -6.83
N SER A 40 -10.35 -10.85 -6.70
CA SER A 40 -11.28 -11.96 -7.02
C SER A 40 -10.97 -13.25 -6.28
N THR A 41 -10.62 -13.13 -4.98
CA THR A 41 -10.22 -14.25 -4.12
C THR A 41 -11.25 -14.52 -3.03
N ARG A 42 -11.24 -15.74 -2.52
CA ARG A 42 -12.03 -16.15 -1.35
C ARG A 42 -11.60 -15.37 -0.11
N PRO A 43 -12.50 -15.19 0.88
CA PRO A 43 -12.11 -14.63 2.16
C PRO A 43 -10.92 -15.38 2.78
N ARG A 44 -9.98 -14.68 3.38
CA ARG A 44 -8.76 -15.26 4.00
C ARG A 44 -9.06 -16.31 5.07
N THR A 45 -10.25 -16.26 5.67
CA THR A 45 -10.74 -17.27 6.64
C THR A 45 -11.00 -18.64 6.00
N HIS A 46 -11.23 -18.69 4.68
CA HIS A 46 -11.51 -19.94 3.97
C HIS A 46 -10.28 -20.45 3.19
N ALA A 47 -9.48 -19.53 2.66
CA ALA A 47 -8.25 -19.85 1.94
C ALA A 47 -7.47 -18.57 1.63
N LEU A 48 -6.15 -18.66 1.61
CA LEU A 48 -5.30 -17.53 1.23
C LEU A 48 -5.12 -17.51 -0.30
N ASP A 49 -5.47 -16.38 -0.92
CA ASP A 49 -5.25 -16.08 -2.34
C ASP A 49 -5.82 -17.12 -3.35
N LEU A 50 -6.79 -17.94 -2.95
CA LEU A 50 -7.48 -18.82 -3.89
C LEU A 50 -8.61 -18.07 -4.62
N PRO A 51 -8.77 -18.27 -5.94
CA PRO A 51 -9.86 -17.67 -6.70
C PRO A 51 -11.24 -17.99 -6.12
N LEU A 52 -12.20 -17.11 -6.35
CA LEU A 52 -13.60 -17.41 -6.08
C LEU A 52 -14.02 -18.67 -6.87
N ARG A 53 -14.97 -19.42 -6.33
CA ARG A 53 -15.55 -20.58 -7.04
C ARG A 53 -16.42 -20.11 -8.21
N ASP A 54 -17.21 -19.07 -7.95
CA ASP A 54 -18.14 -18.44 -8.87
C ASP A 54 -18.08 -16.93 -8.75
N GLY A 55 -18.51 -16.20 -9.77
CA GLY A 55 -18.60 -14.73 -9.75
C GLY A 55 -17.24 -14.03 -9.83
N ASN A 56 -16.24 -14.68 -10.43
CA ASN A 56 -14.95 -14.05 -10.66
C ASN A 56 -15.09 -12.85 -11.61
N TRP A 57 -14.43 -11.75 -11.27
CA TRP A 57 -14.31 -10.59 -12.14
C TRP A 57 -12.92 -10.52 -12.79
N PRO A 58 -12.79 -9.89 -13.98
CA PRO A 58 -11.52 -9.73 -14.68
C PRO A 58 -10.50 -8.98 -13.81
N LEU A 59 -9.28 -9.48 -13.76
CA LEU A 59 -8.16 -8.85 -13.04
C LEU A 59 -7.31 -8.03 -13.99
N ILE A 60 -6.67 -6.98 -13.46
CA ILE A 60 -5.69 -6.14 -14.14
C ILE A 60 -4.40 -6.06 -13.33
N SER A 61 -3.25 -5.87 -14.00
CA SER A 61 -1.94 -5.74 -13.38
C SER A 61 -0.97 -5.05 -14.33
N ALA A 62 0.25 -4.74 -13.89
CA ALA A 62 1.30 -4.23 -14.76
C ALA A 62 1.57 -5.18 -15.94
N SER A 63 1.61 -6.49 -15.69
CA SER A 63 1.80 -7.54 -16.69
C SER A 63 0.83 -8.70 -16.47
N ALA A 64 0.63 -9.54 -17.49
CA ALA A 64 -0.28 -10.69 -17.48
C ALA A 64 0.32 -11.89 -16.68
N LEU A 65 0.72 -11.65 -15.42
CA LEU A 65 1.35 -12.64 -14.55
C LEU A 65 0.41 -12.95 -13.37
N PRO A 66 -0.07 -14.19 -13.21
CA PRO A 66 -0.91 -14.57 -12.08
C PRO A 66 -0.12 -14.54 -10.77
N TYR A 67 -0.80 -14.37 -9.63
CA TYR A 67 -0.16 -14.37 -8.31
C TYR A 67 0.30 -15.75 -7.86
N THR A 68 -0.54 -16.77 -8.11
CA THR A 68 -0.23 -18.18 -7.91
C THR A 68 -0.52 -18.95 -9.20
N PRO A 69 -0.02 -20.17 -9.37
CA PRO A 69 -0.38 -20.99 -10.53
C PRO A 69 -1.88 -21.25 -10.71
N SER A 70 -2.66 -21.17 -9.63
CA SER A 70 -4.12 -21.34 -9.62
C SER A 70 -4.90 -20.03 -9.72
N SER A 71 -4.23 -18.87 -9.63
CA SER A 71 -4.88 -17.57 -9.76
C SER A 71 -5.27 -17.27 -11.21
N GLN A 72 -6.28 -16.42 -11.38
CA GLN A 72 -6.61 -15.90 -12.72
C GLN A 72 -5.40 -15.14 -13.28
N VAL A 73 -5.16 -15.27 -14.58
CA VAL A 73 -4.19 -14.43 -15.29
C VAL A 73 -4.80 -13.03 -15.46
N PRO A 74 -4.20 -11.98 -14.91
CA PRO A 74 -4.70 -10.63 -15.09
C PRO A 74 -4.44 -10.14 -16.52
N LYS A 75 -5.26 -9.21 -16.99
CA LYS A 75 -4.95 -8.41 -18.19
C LYS A 75 -3.76 -7.49 -17.86
N ALA A 76 -2.73 -7.43 -18.70
CA ALA A 76 -1.77 -6.34 -18.67
C ALA A 76 -2.50 -5.03 -19.00
N MET A 77 -2.36 -4.02 -18.14
CA MET A 77 -3.09 -2.76 -18.29
C MET A 77 -2.63 -2.03 -19.56
N ASP A 78 -3.60 -1.58 -20.34
CA ASP A 78 -3.40 -0.59 -21.39
C ASP A 78 -3.62 0.84 -20.83
N GLU A 79 -3.43 1.85 -21.67
CA GLU A 79 -3.56 3.26 -21.28
C GLU A 79 -4.99 3.58 -20.79
N ALA A 80 -6.02 2.98 -21.39
CA ALA A 80 -7.42 3.16 -20.99
C ALA A 80 -7.68 2.59 -19.58
N ASP A 81 -7.11 1.42 -19.27
CA ASP A 81 -7.18 0.82 -17.93
C ASP A 81 -6.45 1.70 -16.90
N MET A 82 -5.26 2.20 -17.24
CA MET A 82 -4.46 3.06 -16.37
C MET A 82 -5.21 4.35 -16.05
N GLN A 83 -5.78 4.98 -17.07
CA GLN A 83 -6.58 6.20 -16.90
C GLN A 83 -7.85 5.97 -16.07
N ARG A 84 -8.57 4.86 -16.30
CA ARG A 84 -9.75 4.49 -15.51
C ARG A 84 -9.39 4.29 -14.03
N VAL A 85 -8.29 3.60 -13.73
CA VAL A 85 -7.84 3.37 -12.35
C VAL A 85 -7.41 4.68 -11.70
N LEU A 86 -6.68 5.55 -12.40
CA LEU A 86 -6.31 6.87 -11.91
C LEU A 86 -7.54 7.68 -11.51
N GLN A 87 -8.57 7.74 -12.36
CA GLN A 87 -9.81 8.45 -12.04
C GLN A 87 -10.54 7.83 -10.84
N ALA A 88 -10.50 6.50 -10.70
CA ALA A 88 -11.09 5.83 -9.54
C ALA A 88 -10.37 6.19 -8.23
N PHE A 89 -9.03 6.29 -8.23
CA PHE A 89 -8.27 6.78 -7.06
C PHE A 89 -8.60 8.24 -6.73
N VAL A 90 -8.69 9.12 -7.72
CA VAL A 90 -9.09 10.53 -7.53
C VAL A 90 -10.49 10.64 -6.95
N GLN A 91 -11.44 9.88 -7.48
CA GLN A 91 -12.82 9.84 -6.96
C GLN A 91 -12.86 9.34 -5.51
N ALA A 92 -12.18 8.24 -5.21
CA ALA A 92 -12.11 7.70 -3.85
C ALA A 92 -11.44 8.68 -2.87
N THR A 93 -10.45 9.44 -3.32
CA THR A 93 -9.79 10.48 -2.53
C THR A 93 -10.76 11.60 -2.13
N ARG A 94 -11.57 12.09 -3.08
CA ARG A 94 -12.59 13.11 -2.79
C ARG A 94 -13.64 12.61 -1.81
N LEU A 95 -14.11 11.38 -2.01
CA LEU A 95 -15.06 10.75 -1.08
C LEU A 95 -14.46 10.53 0.31
N ALA A 96 -13.17 10.22 0.41
CA ALA A 96 -12.48 10.10 1.69
C ALA A 96 -12.37 11.44 2.43
N ASP A 97 -12.12 12.53 1.72
CA ASP A 97 -12.11 13.87 2.30
C ASP A 97 -13.52 14.27 2.78
N GLU A 98 -14.52 14.07 1.93
CA GLU A 98 -15.93 14.36 2.25
C GLU A 98 -16.47 13.49 3.38
N ALA A 99 -15.98 12.26 3.54
CA ALA A 99 -16.30 11.40 4.68
C ALA A 99 -15.68 11.87 5.99
N GLY A 100 -14.69 12.78 5.94
CA GLY A 100 -14.07 13.38 7.11
C GLY A 100 -12.84 12.66 7.64
N PHE A 101 -12.14 11.88 6.83
CA PHE A 101 -10.85 11.30 7.21
C PHE A 101 -9.76 12.38 7.33
N ASP A 102 -8.82 12.15 8.25
CA ASP A 102 -7.75 13.11 8.59
C ASP A 102 -6.43 12.79 7.85
N LEU A 103 -6.20 11.53 7.50
CA LEU A 103 -5.04 11.03 6.76
C LEU A 103 -5.47 10.06 5.67
N LEU A 104 -4.88 10.18 4.48
CA LEU A 104 -5.06 9.24 3.40
C LEU A 104 -3.76 8.47 3.16
N GLN A 105 -3.85 7.17 2.96
CA GLN A 105 -2.73 6.31 2.63
C GLN A 105 -2.97 5.58 1.32
N LEU A 106 -1.98 5.58 0.43
CA LEU A 106 -1.98 4.76 -0.78
C LEU A 106 -1.26 3.43 -0.56
N HIS A 107 -1.89 2.35 -0.97
CA HIS A 107 -1.33 1.01 -0.80
C HIS A 107 -0.47 0.59 -2.00
N TRP A 108 0.86 0.64 -1.83
CA TRP A 108 1.85 0.27 -2.86
C TRP A 108 2.58 -1.04 -2.57
N ALA A 109 2.11 -1.85 -1.61
CA ALA A 109 2.80 -3.06 -1.16
C ALA A 109 2.03 -4.35 -1.46
N HIS A 110 2.56 -5.49 -1.00
CA HIS A 110 1.93 -6.81 -0.96
C HIS A 110 1.53 -7.39 -2.33
N GLY A 111 2.20 -6.97 -3.42
CA GLY A 111 1.90 -7.47 -4.76
C GLY A 111 0.55 -7.03 -5.33
N TYR A 112 -0.09 -6.01 -4.73
CA TYR A 112 -1.29 -5.38 -5.25
C TYR A 112 -0.98 -4.52 -6.49
N LEU A 113 -1.96 -3.82 -7.03
CA LEU A 113 -1.83 -3.18 -8.34
C LEU A 113 -0.61 -2.27 -8.45
N LEU A 114 -0.44 -1.30 -7.56
CA LEU A 114 0.68 -0.35 -7.64
C LEU A 114 2.02 -1.03 -7.34
N ALA A 115 2.06 -1.98 -6.41
CA ALA A 115 3.23 -2.82 -6.19
C ALA A 115 3.62 -3.62 -7.43
N SER A 116 2.64 -4.04 -8.24
CA SER A 116 2.92 -4.82 -9.46
C SER A 116 3.69 -4.04 -10.52
N PHE A 117 3.60 -2.71 -10.49
CA PHE A 117 4.43 -1.85 -11.36
C PHE A 117 5.85 -1.69 -10.81
N LEU A 118 6.02 -1.60 -9.50
CA LEU A 118 7.32 -1.33 -8.86
C LEU A 118 8.29 -2.51 -8.94
N SER A 119 7.82 -3.72 -8.70
CA SER A 119 8.66 -4.90 -8.67
C SER A 119 9.03 -5.40 -10.07
N PRO A 120 10.32 -5.66 -10.36
CA PRO A 120 10.73 -6.25 -11.63
C PRO A 120 10.22 -7.68 -11.81
N LEU A 121 9.84 -8.38 -10.73
CA LEU A 121 9.26 -9.73 -10.81
C LEU A 121 7.84 -9.73 -11.39
N THR A 122 7.14 -8.61 -11.30
CA THR A 122 5.73 -8.48 -11.70
C THR A 122 5.50 -7.49 -12.82
N ASN A 123 6.50 -6.65 -13.12
CA ASN A 123 6.49 -5.71 -14.23
C ASN A 123 7.47 -6.16 -15.32
N GLN A 124 6.94 -6.82 -16.33
CA GLN A 124 7.67 -7.28 -17.52
C GLN A 124 7.29 -6.44 -18.77
N ARG A 125 6.91 -5.17 -18.55
CA ARG A 125 6.56 -4.26 -19.64
C ARG A 125 7.82 -3.79 -20.37
N ASP A 126 7.69 -3.59 -21.67
CA ASP A 126 8.71 -3.03 -22.57
C ASP A 126 8.45 -1.57 -22.96
N ASP A 127 7.32 -1.01 -22.49
CA ASP A 127 6.95 0.39 -22.69
C ASP A 127 7.56 1.33 -21.63
N GLU A 128 7.09 2.59 -21.61
CA GLU A 128 7.58 3.63 -20.70
C GLU A 128 7.29 3.39 -19.20
N PHE A 129 6.51 2.36 -18.85
CA PHE A 129 6.15 1.97 -17.47
C PHE A 129 6.89 0.71 -17.01
N GLY A 130 7.83 0.16 -17.80
CA GLY A 130 8.59 -1.05 -17.51
C GLY A 130 10.10 -0.88 -17.66
N GLY A 131 10.88 -1.88 -17.26
CA GLY A 131 12.34 -1.86 -17.35
C GLY A 131 13.03 -1.37 -16.08
N ASP A 132 13.76 -0.25 -16.12
CA ASP A 132 14.46 0.29 -14.96
C ASP A 132 13.49 0.85 -13.88
N LEU A 133 14.02 1.11 -12.69
CA LEU A 133 13.23 1.57 -11.56
C LEU A 133 12.48 2.88 -11.83
N THR A 134 13.12 3.82 -12.53
CA THR A 134 12.52 5.11 -12.85
C THR A 134 11.24 4.95 -13.69
N ARG A 135 11.29 4.07 -14.69
CA ARG A 135 10.15 3.77 -15.54
C ARG A 135 9.07 3.00 -14.76
N ARG A 136 9.47 2.02 -13.92
CA ARG A 136 8.53 1.27 -13.08
C ARG A 136 7.80 2.15 -12.03
N MET A 137 8.44 3.21 -11.54
CA MET A 137 7.83 4.19 -10.63
C MET A 137 6.82 5.13 -11.31
N ARG A 138 6.89 5.31 -12.63
CA ARG A 138 6.12 6.34 -13.34
C ARG A 138 4.62 6.27 -13.03
N TYR A 139 3.98 5.15 -13.31
CA TYR A 139 2.54 5.03 -13.09
C TYR A 139 2.13 5.15 -11.59
N PRO A 140 2.78 4.49 -10.63
CA PRO A 140 2.54 4.76 -9.21
C PRO A 140 2.66 6.24 -8.82
N LEU A 141 3.65 6.97 -9.35
CA LEU A 141 3.82 8.41 -9.09
C LEU A 141 2.73 9.25 -9.76
N GLU A 142 2.28 8.92 -10.97
CA GLU A 142 1.12 9.58 -11.61
C GLU A 142 -0.15 9.44 -10.75
N ILE A 143 -0.39 8.25 -10.18
CA ILE A 143 -1.49 8.04 -9.22
C ILE A 143 -1.27 8.91 -7.97
N PHE A 144 -0.04 8.93 -7.43
CA PHE A 144 0.27 9.73 -6.23
C PHE A 144 0.01 11.21 -6.47
N ASP A 145 0.49 11.77 -7.58
CA ASP A 145 0.34 13.18 -7.92
C ASP A 145 -1.13 13.56 -8.12
N ALA A 146 -1.90 12.72 -8.81
CA ALA A 146 -3.33 12.95 -9.01
C ALA A 146 -4.11 12.91 -7.68
N VAL A 147 -3.74 11.99 -6.78
CA VAL A 147 -4.30 11.88 -5.43
C VAL A 147 -3.87 13.08 -4.58
N ARG A 148 -2.57 13.48 -4.61
CA ARG A 148 -2.09 14.65 -3.86
C ARG A 148 -2.80 15.93 -4.29
N ALA A 149 -3.04 16.10 -5.59
CA ALA A 149 -3.78 17.25 -6.12
C ALA A 149 -5.27 17.26 -5.70
N ALA A 150 -5.86 16.10 -5.44
CA ALA A 150 -7.26 15.96 -5.01
C ALA A 150 -7.44 15.98 -3.49
N TRP A 151 -6.41 15.62 -2.71
CA TRP A 151 -6.42 15.59 -1.25
C TRP A 151 -6.02 16.96 -0.68
N PRO A 152 -6.73 17.50 0.35
CA PRO A 152 -6.39 18.80 0.92
C PRO A 152 -4.92 18.92 1.34
N ALA A 153 -4.27 20.00 0.97
CA ALA A 153 -2.83 20.20 1.18
C ALA A 153 -2.43 20.19 2.68
N GLN A 154 -3.35 20.57 3.57
CA GLN A 154 -3.14 20.56 5.02
C GLN A 154 -3.33 19.19 5.67
N LYS A 155 -3.86 18.21 4.95
CA LYS A 155 -4.03 16.84 5.42
C LYS A 155 -2.87 15.95 4.93
N PRO A 156 -2.26 15.14 5.80
CA PRO A 156 -1.15 14.29 5.41
C PRO A 156 -1.57 13.20 4.41
N LEU A 157 -0.67 12.93 3.47
CA LEU A 157 -0.76 11.84 2.49
C LEU A 157 0.39 10.87 2.72
N SER A 158 0.08 9.61 2.93
CA SER A 158 1.02 8.53 3.22
C SER A 158 1.04 7.49 2.11
N VAL A 159 2.13 6.74 2.03
CA VAL A 159 2.26 5.57 1.15
C VAL A 159 2.69 4.35 1.96
N THR A 160 2.03 3.20 1.74
CA THR A 160 2.56 1.91 2.19
C THR A 160 3.62 1.44 1.21
N LEU A 161 4.90 1.52 1.59
CA LEU A 161 6.05 1.25 0.74
C LEU A 161 6.57 -0.17 0.92
N PRO A 162 6.72 -0.98 -0.15
CA PRO A 162 7.43 -2.25 -0.07
C PRO A 162 8.94 -1.98 0.04
N ALA A 163 9.54 -2.26 1.20
CA ALA A 163 10.96 -2.04 1.42
C ALA A 163 11.84 -3.17 0.86
N SER A 164 11.26 -4.33 0.56
CA SER A 164 11.90 -5.46 -0.13
C SER A 164 10.84 -6.48 -0.55
N ASP A 165 11.04 -7.12 -1.68
CA ASP A 165 10.24 -8.28 -2.07
C ASP A 165 10.65 -9.55 -1.31
N GLY A 166 11.85 -9.61 -0.74
CA GLY A 166 12.39 -10.80 -0.08
C GLY A 166 12.68 -11.95 -1.05
N VAL A 167 12.90 -11.64 -2.32
CA VAL A 167 13.17 -12.61 -3.40
C VAL A 167 14.30 -12.10 -4.26
N LYS A 168 15.20 -13.00 -4.69
CA LYS A 168 16.29 -12.65 -5.60
C LYS A 168 15.74 -12.07 -6.91
N GLY A 169 16.29 -10.94 -7.33
CA GLY A 169 15.85 -10.23 -8.53
C GLY A 169 14.57 -9.42 -8.35
N GLY A 170 14.01 -9.35 -7.13
CA GLY A 170 12.91 -8.47 -6.78
C GLY A 170 13.36 -7.08 -6.36
N LEU A 171 12.40 -6.28 -5.90
CA LEU A 171 12.64 -4.95 -5.35
C LEU A 171 13.51 -5.04 -4.09
N THR A 172 14.55 -4.23 -4.02
CA THR A 172 15.54 -4.18 -2.94
C THR A 172 15.30 -3.01 -2.00
N ILE A 173 15.99 -3.01 -0.86
CA ILE A 173 15.95 -1.86 0.07
C ILE A 173 16.57 -0.61 -0.57
N GLU A 174 17.55 -0.76 -1.45
CA GLU A 174 18.16 0.33 -2.22
C GLU A 174 17.13 0.97 -3.16
N ASP A 175 16.33 0.16 -3.84
CA ASP A 175 15.22 0.63 -4.67
C ASP A 175 14.19 1.38 -3.80
N ALA A 176 13.84 0.85 -2.64
CA ALA A 176 12.88 1.48 -1.73
C ALA A 176 13.37 2.86 -1.22
N ILE A 177 14.67 3.02 -0.97
CA ILE A 177 15.28 4.31 -0.61
C ILE A 177 15.16 5.32 -1.77
N VAL A 178 15.38 4.87 -3.02
CA VAL A 178 15.19 5.72 -4.20
C VAL A 178 13.71 6.12 -4.33
N ILE A 179 12.78 5.18 -4.20
CA ILE A 179 11.33 5.45 -4.24
C ILE A 179 10.94 6.46 -3.14
N ALA A 180 11.47 6.30 -1.92
CA ALA A 180 11.20 7.22 -0.81
C ALA A 180 11.65 8.65 -1.12
N ARG A 181 12.84 8.81 -1.73
CA ARG A 181 13.36 10.12 -2.14
C ARG A 181 12.49 10.77 -3.23
N GLU A 182 12.00 10.00 -4.18
CA GLU A 182 11.08 10.52 -5.21
C GLU A 182 9.74 10.91 -4.57
N LEU A 183 9.14 10.05 -3.75
CA LEU A 183 7.90 10.37 -3.03
C LEU A 183 8.02 11.66 -2.19
N LYS A 184 9.18 11.90 -1.56
CA LYS A 184 9.46 13.14 -0.84
C LYS A 184 9.37 14.37 -1.75
N LYS A 185 9.93 14.31 -2.96
CA LYS A 185 9.87 15.40 -3.94
C LYS A 185 8.44 15.67 -4.40
N HIS A 186 7.61 14.62 -4.46
CA HIS A 186 6.19 14.70 -4.84
C HIS A 186 5.27 15.11 -3.70
N GLY A 187 5.80 15.34 -2.48
CA GLY A 187 5.02 15.82 -1.32
C GLY A 187 4.34 14.71 -0.52
N CYS A 188 4.95 13.55 -0.44
CA CYS A 188 4.57 12.52 0.52
C CYS A 188 5.00 12.92 1.94
N ASP A 189 4.13 12.72 2.92
CA ASP A 189 4.36 13.15 4.31
C ASP A 189 4.89 12.03 5.20
N LEU A 190 4.53 10.77 4.91
CA LEU A 190 4.81 9.62 5.78
C LEU A 190 4.85 8.31 4.97
N LEU A 191 5.76 7.41 5.30
CA LEU A 191 5.82 6.07 4.72
C LEU A 191 5.47 5.00 5.75
N ALA A 192 4.51 4.13 5.40
CA ALA A 192 4.29 2.89 6.15
C ALA A 192 5.17 1.79 5.54
N ILE A 193 6.08 1.25 6.32
CA ILE A 193 7.05 0.28 5.83
C ILE A 193 6.48 -1.13 5.90
N GLU A 194 6.48 -1.79 4.75
CA GLU A 194 6.09 -3.19 4.59
C GLU A 194 7.16 -3.95 3.79
N ALA A 195 7.06 -5.28 3.75
CA ALA A 195 7.98 -6.10 2.96
C ALA A 195 7.35 -7.44 2.55
N GLY A 196 7.78 -7.97 1.42
CA GLY A 196 7.35 -9.26 0.91
C GLY A 196 5.96 -9.30 0.30
N GLN A 197 5.46 -10.52 0.12
CA GLN A 197 4.15 -10.83 -0.44
C GLN A 197 3.91 -10.34 -1.89
N THR A 198 4.94 -9.86 -2.57
CA THR A 198 4.87 -9.52 -4.00
C THR A 198 4.70 -10.79 -4.83
N THR A 199 5.37 -11.87 -4.42
CA THR A 199 5.18 -13.23 -4.92
C THR A 199 5.00 -14.20 -3.76
N THR A 200 4.62 -15.45 -4.05
CA THR A 200 4.51 -16.52 -3.05
C THR A 200 5.87 -17.03 -2.55
N GLU A 201 6.95 -16.67 -3.22
CA GLU A 201 8.33 -17.13 -2.96
C GLU A 201 9.09 -16.23 -1.98
N SER A 202 8.42 -15.26 -1.37
CA SER A 202 9.06 -14.32 -0.44
C SER A 202 9.62 -15.04 0.80
N GLU A 203 10.93 -14.96 1.00
CA GLU A 203 11.68 -15.56 2.12
C GLU A 203 12.13 -14.49 3.12
N LEU A 204 11.19 -13.80 3.76
CA LEU A 204 11.51 -12.83 4.78
C LEU A 204 11.47 -13.47 6.18
N PRO A 205 12.43 -13.13 7.06
CA PRO A 205 12.41 -13.60 8.44
C PRO A 205 11.31 -12.87 9.23
N TYR A 206 10.09 -13.37 9.13
CA TYR A 206 8.97 -12.82 9.92
C TYR A 206 9.22 -13.05 11.43
N GLY A 207 9.12 -11.97 12.20
CA GLY A 207 9.32 -12.00 13.65
C GLY A 207 9.09 -10.63 14.27
N ARG A 208 9.28 -10.51 15.58
CA ARG A 208 9.14 -9.23 16.28
C ARG A 208 10.09 -8.19 15.72
N GLY A 209 9.55 -7.05 15.32
CA GLY A 209 10.30 -5.93 14.80
C GLY A 209 11.04 -6.20 13.49
N HIS A 210 10.61 -7.20 12.70
CA HIS A 210 11.29 -7.56 11.44
C HIS A 210 11.39 -6.41 10.42
N LEU A 211 10.51 -5.42 10.51
CA LEU A 211 10.54 -4.23 9.64
C LEU A 211 11.46 -3.12 10.18
N THR A 212 11.99 -3.23 11.41
CA THR A 212 12.72 -2.15 12.06
C THR A 212 13.98 -1.73 11.31
N ALA A 213 14.79 -2.68 10.85
CA ALA A 213 16.01 -2.38 10.08
C ALA A 213 15.70 -1.77 8.70
N LEU A 214 14.61 -2.19 8.07
CA LEU A 214 14.16 -1.63 6.79
C LEU A 214 13.64 -0.19 6.99
N SER A 215 12.84 0.04 8.03
CA SER A 215 12.33 1.36 8.38
C SER A 215 13.48 2.32 8.71
N ASP A 216 14.45 1.88 9.49
CA ASP A 216 15.65 2.66 9.83
C ASP A 216 16.37 3.18 8.59
N ARG A 217 16.65 2.30 7.62
CA ARG A 217 17.30 2.67 6.37
C ARG A 217 16.44 3.61 5.51
N VAL A 218 15.17 3.29 5.31
CA VAL A 218 14.27 4.14 4.50
C VAL A 218 14.13 5.52 5.12
N ARG A 219 13.95 5.60 6.44
CA ARG A 219 13.85 6.86 7.18
C ARG A 219 15.10 7.73 7.05
N ASN A 220 16.25 7.17 7.36
CA ASN A 220 17.48 7.91 7.47
C ASN A 220 18.16 8.19 6.12
N GLU A 221 18.04 7.27 5.16
CA GLU A 221 18.60 7.43 3.81
C GLU A 221 17.59 7.99 2.81
N GLY A 222 16.29 7.67 2.93
CA GLY A 222 15.22 8.20 2.10
C GLY A 222 14.75 9.60 2.54
N GLY A 223 14.87 9.90 3.83
CA GLY A 223 14.64 11.23 4.39
C GLY A 223 13.15 11.60 4.53
N LEU A 224 12.26 10.62 4.71
CA LEU A 224 10.86 10.78 5.06
C LEU A 224 10.58 10.13 6.42
N PRO A 225 9.65 10.69 7.22
CA PRO A 225 9.13 10.01 8.40
C PRO A 225 8.58 8.63 8.04
N THR A 226 8.76 7.66 8.96
CA THR A 226 8.27 6.30 8.76
C THR A 226 7.38 5.83 9.89
N MET A 227 6.40 4.99 9.56
CA MET A 227 5.71 4.15 10.51
C MET A 227 5.92 2.67 10.17
N LEU A 228 6.03 1.85 11.20
CA LEU A 228 6.29 0.43 11.06
C LEU A 228 5.50 -0.41 12.05
N GLY A 229 5.15 -1.60 11.61
CA GLY A 229 4.58 -2.66 12.44
C GLY A 229 5.58 -3.80 12.65
N GLY A 230 5.13 -5.03 12.47
CA GLY A 230 5.98 -6.22 12.57
C GLY A 230 5.94 -6.86 13.95
N TYR A 231 4.74 -7.23 14.38
CA TYR A 231 4.49 -7.95 15.64
C TYR A 231 5.00 -7.23 16.90
N LEU A 232 4.95 -5.89 16.92
CA LEU A 232 5.24 -5.10 18.11
C LEU A 232 4.13 -5.28 19.14
N THR A 233 4.48 -5.69 20.36
CA THR A 233 3.50 -6.09 21.38
C THR A 233 3.66 -5.37 22.70
N THR A 234 4.80 -4.72 22.95
CA THR A 234 5.09 -4.05 24.22
C THR A 234 5.47 -2.58 24.02
N SER A 235 5.16 -1.75 25.01
CA SER A 235 5.56 -0.34 25.02
C SER A 235 7.09 -0.18 25.03
N ASN A 236 7.83 -1.11 25.62
CA ASN A 236 9.29 -1.06 25.64
C ASN A 236 9.90 -1.25 24.26
N GLU A 237 9.37 -2.18 23.45
CA GLU A 237 9.78 -2.36 22.05
C GLU A 237 9.54 -1.08 21.25
N ILE A 238 8.34 -0.52 21.36
CA ILE A 238 7.95 0.72 20.69
C ILE A 238 8.86 1.88 21.10
N ASN A 239 9.03 2.11 22.40
CA ASN A 239 9.87 3.19 22.90
C ASN A 239 11.33 3.03 22.45
N THR A 240 11.86 1.81 22.41
CA THR A 240 13.21 1.52 21.92
C THR A 240 13.36 1.91 20.44
N ILE A 241 12.39 1.54 19.59
CA ILE A 241 12.42 1.87 18.15
C ILE A 241 12.38 3.38 17.95
N LEU A 242 11.45 4.07 18.62
CA LEU A 242 11.26 5.51 18.50
C LEU A 242 12.46 6.29 19.05
N ALA A 243 12.96 5.93 20.24
CA ALA A 243 14.10 6.59 20.86
C ALA A 243 15.41 6.40 20.06
N ALA A 244 15.55 5.27 19.38
CA ALA A 244 16.70 5.01 18.50
C ALA A 244 16.57 5.68 17.12
N GLY A 245 15.48 6.40 16.83
CA GLY A 245 15.26 7.05 15.54
C GLY A 245 15.08 6.09 14.36
N ARG A 246 14.60 4.86 14.61
CA ARG A 246 14.40 3.83 13.60
C ARG A 246 13.01 3.87 12.94
N GLY A 247 12.15 4.74 13.45
CA GLY A 247 10.81 5.05 12.95
C GLY A 247 10.24 6.21 13.75
N ASP A 248 9.19 6.82 13.26
CA ASP A 248 8.50 7.95 13.89
C ASP A 248 7.17 7.55 14.52
N LEU A 249 6.53 6.51 13.97
CA LEU A 249 5.29 5.92 14.47
C LEU A 249 5.37 4.39 14.46
N CYS A 250 4.66 3.76 15.40
CA CYS A 250 4.54 2.30 15.43
C CYS A 250 3.09 1.86 15.23
N ILE A 251 2.89 0.88 14.36
CA ILE A 251 1.60 0.23 14.12
C ILE A 251 1.44 -0.88 15.14
N VAL A 252 0.42 -0.77 15.98
CA VAL A 252 0.07 -1.76 16.99
C VAL A 252 -1.27 -2.37 16.65
N THR A 253 -1.31 -3.68 16.48
CA THR A 253 -2.57 -4.39 16.34
C THR A 253 -3.14 -4.67 17.73
N PRO A 254 -4.36 -4.23 18.06
CA PRO A 254 -4.98 -4.59 19.33
C PRO A 254 -4.95 -6.10 19.54
N ALA A 255 -4.51 -6.54 20.72
CA ALA A 255 -4.60 -7.96 21.07
C ALA A 255 -6.06 -8.40 20.85
N ARG A 256 -6.27 -9.41 19.99
CA ARG A 256 -7.59 -10.01 19.86
C ARG A 256 -7.97 -10.52 21.24
N GLY A 257 -8.91 -9.82 21.89
CA GLY A 257 -9.47 -10.29 23.14
C GLY A 257 -9.88 -11.74 22.92
N ARG A 258 -9.42 -12.64 23.79
CA ARG A 258 -9.96 -14.01 23.82
C ARG A 258 -11.46 -13.87 24.08
N ARG A 259 -12.25 -14.16 23.05
CA ARG A 259 -13.68 -14.38 23.20
C ARG A 259 -13.89 -15.75 23.81
#